data_ca63db91d1d690a84376903c0d2dfabc
#
_entry.id   ca63db91d1d690a84376903c0d2dfabc
#
_cell.length_a   1.000
_cell.length_b   1.000
_cell.length_c   1.000
_cell.angle_alpha   90.00
_cell.angle_beta   90.00
_cell.angle_gamma   90.00
#
_symmetry.space_group_name_H-M   'P 1'
#
loop_
_entity.id
_entity.type
_entity.pdbx_description
1 polymer ?
#
loop_
_entity_poly.entity_id
_entity_poly.type
_entity_poly.pdbx_seq_one_letter_code
_entity_poly.pdbx_strand_id
1 'polypeptide(L)'
;GIRFSSFIPKEMEDTRSLTGLHYRDAILNITVEGYGDRIKRFTLNGKEHAPFIPADIRGENNIRIVMDNNNPLPARVNETPNVKAPLTPVAWLSNDPALDGEGIPVNNLLQWNPIEYIGHYDIYRDGKKVAETRQTSYNATVPGEYLVVGVSGDGVESFASEPRSNRPSIVEQMPSETTRIASAEACNLPKSPVLGFRGQGFAETDKTTRDITVPVDVKHAGTYALTFRYSNGNGPVNTENKCAIRSVYVDGKRLGTIVMPQRGVGNWNDWGTTNVLRLNLSAGRHNISVRYTPLDANMNGTTNHALIDQLSLTRL
;
A
#
# COMPACT_ATOMS: atom_id res chain seq x y z
N GLY A 1 -13.40 -4.06 2.59
CA GLY A 1 -13.88 -5.12 1.70
C GLY A 1 -13.70 -4.78 0.23
N ILE A 2 -14.03 -5.73 -0.65
CA ILE A 2 -14.03 -5.53 -2.10
C ILE A 2 -15.48 -5.54 -2.58
N ARG A 3 -15.89 -4.50 -3.28
CA ARG A 3 -17.19 -4.45 -3.96
C ARG A 3 -16.97 -4.67 -5.45
N PHE A 4 -17.82 -5.50 -6.06
CA PHE A 4 -17.79 -5.75 -7.48
C PHE A 4 -18.87 -4.94 -8.18
N SER A 5 -18.46 -4.20 -9.22
CA SER A 5 -19.33 -3.44 -10.11
C SER A 5 -18.76 -3.61 -11.52
N SER A 6 -19.15 -4.72 -12.17
CA SER A 6 -18.57 -5.11 -13.44
C SER A 6 -19.32 -4.45 -14.60
N PHE A 7 -18.57 -3.98 -15.59
CA PHE A 7 -19.08 -3.57 -16.89
C PHE A 7 -18.24 -4.25 -17.97
N ILE A 8 -18.90 -5.02 -18.83
CA ILE A 8 -18.26 -5.74 -19.95
C ILE A 8 -19.01 -5.40 -21.23
N PRO A 9 -18.40 -4.68 -22.18
CA PRO A 9 -18.99 -4.46 -23.49
C PRO A 9 -19.26 -5.79 -24.21
N LYS A 10 -20.28 -5.81 -25.07
CA LYS A 10 -20.67 -7.02 -25.81
C LYS A 10 -19.53 -7.55 -26.70
N GLU A 11 -18.76 -6.65 -27.28
CA GLU A 11 -17.61 -6.96 -28.12
C GLU A 11 -16.48 -7.67 -27.35
N MET A 12 -16.55 -7.63 -26.04
CA MET A 12 -15.62 -8.28 -25.12
C MET A 12 -16.25 -9.47 -24.39
N GLU A 13 -17.37 -9.99 -24.91
CA GLU A 13 -18.03 -11.18 -24.37
C GLU A 13 -17.07 -12.37 -24.32
N ASP A 14 -16.81 -12.87 -23.13
CA ASP A 14 -15.97 -14.05 -22.90
C ASP A 14 -16.07 -14.49 -21.43
N THR A 15 -15.47 -15.65 -21.14
CA THR A 15 -15.18 -16.09 -19.77
C THR A 15 -13.76 -15.68 -19.40
N ARG A 16 -13.60 -14.88 -18.35
CA ARG A 16 -12.32 -14.40 -17.86
C ARG A 16 -12.08 -14.86 -16.44
N SER A 17 -10.85 -15.23 -16.16
CA SER A 17 -10.44 -15.67 -14.82
C SER A 17 -9.20 -14.94 -14.35
N LEU A 18 -9.21 -14.57 -13.08
CA LEU A 18 -8.06 -14.10 -12.32
C LEU A 18 -7.88 -15.06 -11.15
N THR A 19 -6.77 -15.76 -11.11
CA THR A 19 -6.46 -16.76 -10.07
C THR A 19 -5.33 -16.31 -9.18
N GLY A 20 -5.39 -16.72 -7.91
CA GLY A 20 -4.31 -16.47 -6.96
C GLY A 20 -4.19 -15.01 -6.52
N LEU A 21 -5.27 -14.20 -6.60
CA LEU A 21 -5.24 -12.83 -6.10
C LEU A 21 -5.13 -12.82 -4.57
N HIS A 22 -4.00 -12.35 -4.06
CA HIS A 22 -3.81 -12.16 -2.63
C HIS A 22 -4.57 -10.92 -2.13
N TYR A 23 -5.50 -11.15 -1.24
CA TYR A 23 -6.25 -10.09 -0.58
C TYR A 23 -6.25 -10.31 0.93
N ARG A 24 -5.46 -9.56 1.68
CA ARG A 24 -5.26 -9.70 3.13
C ARG A 24 -4.88 -11.15 3.49
N ASP A 25 -5.71 -11.86 4.27
CA ASP A 25 -5.49 -13.24 4.68
C ASP A 25 -6.19 -14.26 3.75
N ALA A 26 -6.66 -13.81 2.59
CA ALA A 26 -7.34 -14.64 1.61
C ALA A 26 -6.61 -14.70 0.27
N ILE A 27 -6.86 -15.80 -0.45
CA ILE A 27 -6.54 -15.97 -1.87
C ILE A 27 -7.88 -16.02 -2.61
N LEU A 28 -8.03 -15.16 -3.62
CA LEU A 28 -9.25 -15.07 -4.39
C LEU A 28 -9.02 -15.60 -5.81
N ASN A 29 -9.87 -16.52 -6.24
CA ASN A 29 -9.98 -16.98 -7.61
C ASN A 29 -11.30 -16.44 -8.17
N ILE A 30 -11.24 -15.58 -9.18
CA ILE A 30 -12.39 -14.83 -9.68
C ILE A 30 -12.63 -15.25 -11.12
N THR A 31 -13.86 -15.66 -11.44
CA THR A 31 -14.31 -15.93 -12.82
C THR A 31 -15.49 -15.03 -13.14
N VAL A 32 -15.41 -14.35 -14.29
CA VAL A 32 -16.49 -13.49 -14.81
C VAL A 32 -16.95 -14.04 -16.16
N GLU A 33 -18.25 -14.20 -16.32
CA GLU A 33 -18.87 -14.77 -17.52
C GLU A 33 -19.91 -13.81 -18.12
N GLY A 34 -19.90 -13.69 -19.43
CA GLY A 34 -20.87 -12.90 -20.18
C GLY A 34 -20.49 -11.43 -20.31
N TYR A 35 -21.47 -10.58 -20.59
CA TYR A 35 -21.35 -9.14 -20.81
C TYR A 35 -22.50 -8.38 -20.16
N GLY A 36 -22.44 -7.04 -20.18
CA GLY A 36 -23.46 -6.16 -19.60
C GLY A 36 -22.94 -5.26 -18.51
N ASP A 37 -23.82 -4.48 -17.91
CA ASP A 37 -23.53 -3.53 -16.84
C ASP A 37 -24.07 -3.97 -15.47
N ARG A 38 -24.71 -5.13 -15.42
CA ARG A 38 -25.32 -5.66 -14.21
C ARG A 38 -24.88 -7.09 -13.94
N ILE A 39 -24.59 -7.34 -12.69
CA ILE A 39 -24.34 -8.69 -12.20
C ILE A 39 -25.68 -9.40 -12.02
N LYS A 40 -25.91 -10.43 -12.81
CA LYS A 40 -27.09 -11.30 -12.71
C LYS A 40 -26.98 -12.26 -11.54
N ARG A 41 -25.78 -12.79 -11.32
CA ARG A 41 -25.52 -13.76 -10.26
C ARG A 41 -24.10 -13.60 -9.75
N PHE A 42 -23.96 -13.58 -8.43
CA PHE A 42 -22.66 -13.58 -7.75
C PHE A 42 -22.64 -14.74 -6.76
N THR A 43 -21.60 -15.57 -6.83
CA THR A 43 -21.43 -16.67 -5.88
C THR A 43 -20.05 -16.58 -5.23
N LEU A 44 -20.01 -16.91 -3.94
CA LEU A 44 -18.80 -17.08 -3.14
C LEU A 44 -18.77 -18.55 -2.68
N ASN A 45 -17.72 -19.28 -3.08
CA ASN A 45 -17.58 -20.72 -2.78
C ASN A 45 -18.81 -21.54 -3.17
N GLY A 46 -19.40 -21.24 -4.34
CA GLY A 46 -20.56 -21.90 -4.88
C GLY A 46 -21.92 -21.49 -4.28
N LYS A 47 -21.94 -20.65 -3.24
CA LYS A 47 -23.18 -20.13 -2.63
C LYS A 47 -23.49 -18.73 -3.13
N GLU A 48 -24.77 -18.43 -3.32
CA GLU A 48 -25.19 -17.07 -3.67
C GLU A 48 -24.78 -16.07 -2.59
N HIS A 49 -24.25 -14.94 -3.02
CA HIS A 49 -23.75 -13.89 -2.15
C HIS A 49 -23.98 -12.51 -2.78
N ALA A 50 -24.03 -11.47 -1.97
CA ALA A 50 -23.96 -10.11 -2.49
C ALA A 50 -22.61 -9.88 -3.18
N PRO A 51 -22.51 -8.98 -4.21
CA PRO A 51 -21.27 -8.70 -4.92
C PRO A 51 -20.27 -7.89 -4.06
N PHE A 52 -19.93 -8.45 -2.93
CA PHE A 52 -19.06 -7.85 -1.91
C PHE A 52 -18.30 -8.95 -1.16
N ILE A 53 -16.99 -8.72 -0.95
CA ILE A 53 -16.13 -9.57 -0.13
C ILE A 53 -15.70 -8.78 1.10
N PRO A 54 -15.97 -9.28 2.32
CA PRO A 54 -15.61 -8.60 3.55
C PRO A 54 -14.08 -8.55 3.75
N ALA A 55 -13.64 -7.56 4.54
CA ALA A 55 -12.20 -7.33 4.79
C ALA A 55 -11.54 -8.44 5.62
N ASP A 56 -12.33 -9.20 6.36
CA ASP A 56 -11.89 -10.26 7.27
C ASP A 56 -12.02 -11.68 6.69
N ILE A 57 -12.29 -11.78 5.39
CA ILE A 57 -12.29 -13.08 4.69
C ILE A 57 -10.91 -13.73 4.77
N ARG A 58 -10.87 -15.06 4.86
CA ARG A 58 -9.63 -15.83 5.01
C ARG A 58 -9.61 -17.05 4.09
N GLY A 59 -8.40 -17.58 3.86
CA GLY A 59 -8.20 -18.79 3.08
C GLY A 59 -8.47 -18.62 1.59
N GLU A 60 -8.57 -19.75 0.89
CA GLU A 60 -8.85 -19.76 -0.55
C GLU A 60 -10.34 -19.64 -0.83
N ASN A 61 -10.72 -18.71 -1.71
CA ASN A 61 -12.11 -18.43 -2.02
C ASN A 61 -12.31 -18.32 -3.53
N ASN A 62 -13.37 -19.00 -4.02
CA ASN A 62 -13.76 -19.00 -5.41
C ASN A 62 -14.98 -18.08 -5.61
N ILE A 63 -14.82 -17.08 -6.46
CA ILE A 63 -15.82 -16.10 -6.81
C ILE A 63 -16.23 -16.33 -8.26
N ARG A 64 -17.52 -16.48 -8.50
CA ARG A 64 -18.08 -16.54 -9.85
C ARG A 64 -19.09 -15.42 -10.03
N ILE A 65 -18.91 -14.64 -11.08
CA ILE A 65 -19.74 -13.51 -11.48
C ILE A 65 -20.35 -13.86 -12.84
N VAL A 66 -21.67 -13.85 -12.94
CA VAL A 66 -22.38 -14.00 -14.20
C VAL A 66 -23.07 -12.68 -14.50
N MET A 67 -22.76 -12.12 -15.65
CA MET A 67 -23.36 -10.87 -16.14
C MET A 67 -24.76 -11.14 -16.69
N ASP A 68 -25.59 -10.11 -16.78
CA ASP A 68 -26.98 -10.21 -17.24
C ASP A 68 -27.14 -10.27 -18.77
N ASN A 69 -26.03 -10.12 -19.50
CA ASN A 69 -25.97 -10.11 -20.96
C ASN A 69 -26.85 -9.00 -21.59
N ASN A 70 -27.08 -7.91 -20.86
CA ASN A 70 -27.69 -6.75 -21.44
C ASN A 70 -26.65 -5.96 -22.28
N ASN A 71 -27.12 -5.19 -23.24
CA ASN A 71 -26.25 -4.29 -24.01
C ASN A 71 -26.66 -2.85 -23.72
N PRO A 72 -26.18 -2.26 -22.61
CA PRO A 72 -26.54 -0.91 -22.22
C PRO A 72 -25.77 0.11 -23.05
N LEU A 73 -25.98 0.14 -24.36
CA LEU A 73 -25.50 1.27 -25.14
C LEU A 73 -26.30 2.50 -24.71
N PRO A 74 -25.67 3.48 -24.08
CA PRO A 74 -26.38 4.67 -23.66
C PRO A 74 -26.89 5.40 -24.90
N ALA A 75 -28.19 5.62 -24.98
CA ALA A 75 -28.80 6.40 -26.05
C ALA A 75 -28.34 7.88 -26.00
N ARG A 76 -27.66 8.28 -24.93
CA ARG A 76 -27.15 9.63 -24.72
C ARG A 76 -26.05 9.64 -23.67
N VAL A 77 -25.23 10.69 -23.69
CA VAL A 77 -24.25 10.96 -22.62
C VAL A 77 -25.00 11.24 -21.32
N ASN A 78 -24.62 10.55 -20.25
CA ASN A 78 -25.10 10.86 -18.91
C ASN A 78 -24.35 12.11 -18.41
N GLU A 79 -25.10 13.17 -18.12
CA GLU A 79 -24.57 14.30 -17.38
C GLU A 79 -24.63 13.99 -15.89
N THR A 80 -23.49 13.99 -15.24
CA THR A 80 -23.38 13.83 -13.79
C THR A 80 -22.92 15.15 -13.17
N PRO A 81 -23.34 15.48 -11.94
CA PRO A 81 -22.78 16.62 -11.23
C PRO A 81 -21.26 16.51 -11.17
N ASN A 82 -20.58 17.64 -11.43
CA ASN A 82 -19.12 17.70 -11.29
C ASN A 82 -18.78 17.80 -9.81
N VAL A 83 -18.76 16.67 -9.13
CA VAL A 83 -18.39 16.58 -7.71
C VAL A 83 -16.90 16.23 -7.62
N LYS A 84 -16.13 17.10 -6.97
CA LYS A 84 -14.72 16.86 -6.74
C LYS A 84 -14.56 16.03 -5.45
N ALA A 85 -13.79 14.94 -5.55
CA ALA A 85 -13.36 14.23 -4.36
C ALA A 85 -12.43 15.13 -3.52
N PRO A 86 -12.54 15.09 -2.19
CA PRO A 86 -11.60 15.77 -1.32
C PRO A 86 -10.16 15.28 -1.53
N LEU A 87 -9.19 16.07 -1.11
CA LEU A 87 -7.79 15.64 -1.07
C LEU A 87 -7.63 14.46 -0.09
N THR A 88 -6.66 13.59 -0.40
CA THR A 88 -6.30 12.48 0.50
C THR A 88 -5.73 13.01 1.80
N PRO A 89 -6.24 12.58 2.98
CA PRO A 89 -5.64 12.94 4.25
C PRO A 89 -4.20 12.45 4.35
N VAL A 90 -3.29 13.29 4.83
CA VAL A 90 -1.95 12.86 5.24
C VAL A 90 -2.01 12.56 6.73
N ALA A 91 -1.99 11.27 7.08
CA ALA A 91 -2.15 10.83 8.46
C ALA A 91 -0.82 10.37 9.07
N TRP A 92 -0.65 10.61 10.38
CA TRP A 92 0.48 10.14 11.18
C TRP A 92 0.02 9.74 12.58
N LEU A 93 0.83 8.93 13.26
CA LEU A 93 0.68 8.66 14.69
C LEU A 93 1.63 9.57 15.47
N SER A 94 1.19 10.09 16.60
CA SER A 94 1.98 10.97 17.45
C SER A 94 3.27 10.34 18.00
N ASN A 95 3.37 9.02 17.95
CA ASN A 95 4.59 8.27 18.27
C ASN A 95 5.46 7.96 17.04
N ASP A 96 5.16 8.51 15.87
CA ASP A 96 6.01 8.36 14.68
C ASP A 96 7.16 9.39 14.73
N PRO A 97 8.39 8.96 15.07
CA PRO A 97 9.52 9.87 15.26
C PRO A 97 9.96 10.61 14.00
N ALA A 98 9.42 10.24 12.82
CA ALA A 98 9.72 10.94 11.57
C ALA A 98 8.96 12.25 11.42
N LEU A 99 7.88 12.45 12.16
CA LEU A 99 6.99 13.59 12.01
C LEU A 99 6.98 14.53 13.22
N ASP A 100 7.33 14.04 14.42
CA ASP A 100 7.35 14.85 15.63
C ASP A 100 8.73 15.48 15.96
N GLY A 101 9.77 15.09 15.25
CA GLY A 101 11.11 15.66 15.37
C GLY A 101 11.84 15.43 16.71
N GLU A 102 11.17 14.93 17.74
CA GLU A 102 11.72 14.82 19.10
C GLU A 102 11.59 13.44 19.76
N GLY A 103 10.93 12.48 19.10
CA GLY A 103 10.87 11.10 19.60
C GLY A 103 10.11 10.91 20.93
N ILE A 104 9.15 11.77 21.23
CA ILE A 104 8.35 11.68 22.44
C ILE A 104 7.30 10.58 22.28
N PRO A 105 7.27 9.56 23.13
CA PRO A 105 6.24 8.54 23.09
C PRO A 105 4.94 9.14 23.61
N VAL A 106 4.01 9.44 22.72
CA VAL A 106 2.71 9.98 23.09
C VAL A 106 1.57 9.17 22.48
N ASN A 107 0.80 8.56 23.34
CA ASN A 107 -0.63 8.23 23.32
C ASN A 107 -1.29 7.75 22.02
N ASN A 108 -0.67 7.03 21.11
CA ASN A 108 -1.36 6.44 19.95
C ASN A 108 -2.40 7.38 19.30
N LEU A 109 -2.15 8.67 19.31
CA LEU A 109 -3.02 9.66 18.71
C LEU A 109 -2.80 9.68 17.20
N LEU A 110 -3.79 9.21 16.45
CA LEU A 110 -3.82 9.35 15.01
C LEU A 110 -4.23 10.78 14.67
N GLN A 111 -3.41 11.47 13.88
CA GLN A 111 -3.62 12.85 13.46
C GLN A 111 -3.49 12.96 11.95
N TRP A 112 -4.08 13.99 11.36
CA TRP A 112 -3.97 14.29 9.95
C TRP A 112 -4.15 15.79 9.68
N ASN A 113 -3.69 16.24 8.51
CA ASN A 113 -3.87 17.61 8.07
C ASN A 113 -5.34 17.93 7.82
N PRO A 114 -5.81 19.14 8.15
CA PRO A 114 -7.14 19.59 7.79
C PRO A 114 -7.28 19.68 6.25
N ILE A 115 -8.45 19.32 5.76
CA ILE A 115 -8.80 19.39 4.35
C ILE A 115 -9.98 20.35 4.19
N GLU A 116 -9.92 21.23 3.20
CA GLU A 116 -11.00 22.15 2.91
C GLU A 116 -12.24 21.44 2.37
N TYR A 117 -13.40 21.99 2.65
CA TYR A 117 -14.71 21.49 2.19
C TYR A 117 -15.06 20.07 2.65
N ILE A 118 -14.53 19.69 3.80
CA ILE A 118 -14.83 18.39 4.45
C ILE A 118 -16.11 18.50 5.27
N GLY A 119 -17.00 17.50 5.13
CA GLY A 119 -18.12 17.26 6.02
C GLY A 119 -17.68 16.52 7.29
N HIS A 120 -16.92 15.45 7.13
CA HIS A 120 -16.38 14.63 8.22
C HIS A 120 -15.23 13.74 7.71
N TYR A 121 -14.59 13.06 8.65
CA TYR A 121 -13.58 12.02 8.38
C TYR A 121 -14.07 10.67 8.89
N ASP A 122 -13.89 9.65 8.08
CA ASP A 122 -14.12 8.26 8.42
C ASP A 122 -12.81 7.60 8.83
N ILE A 123 -12.83 6.94 9.99
CA ILE A 123 -11.68 6.21 10.51
C ILE A 123 -11.91 4.72 10.31
N TYR A 124 -10.98 4.08 9.63
CA TYR A 124 -10.98 2.63 9.44
C TYR A 124 -9.88 1.99 10.26
N ARG A 125 -10.18 0.84 10.86
CA ARG A 125 -9.20 -0.04 11.51
C ARG A 125 -9.33 -1.44 10.92
N ASP A 126 -8.24 -1.99 10.43
CA ASP A 126 -8.19 -3.32 9.81
C ASP A 126 -9.27 -3.52 8.73
N GLY A 127 -9.53 -2.48 7.94
CA GLY A 127 -10.51 -2.47 6.86
C GLY A 127 -11.97 -2.27 7.28
N LYS A 128 -12.25 -2.02 8.56
CA LYS A 128 -13.60 -1.72 9.07
C LYS A 128 -13.69 -0.29 9.57
N LYS A 129 -14.76 0.43 9.22
CA LYS A 129 -15.06 1.75 9.78
C LYS A 129 -15.30 1.60 11.27
N VAL A 130 -14.56 2.34 12.09
CA VAL A 130 -14.63 2.30 13.55
C VAL A 130 -15.09 3.62 14.17
N ALA A 131 -14.97 4.71 13.44
CA ALA A 131 -15.41 6.03 13.90
C ALA A 131 -15.69 6.98 12.74
N GLU A 132 -16.42 8.04 13.07
CA GLU A 132 -16.61 9.23 12.25
C GLU A 132 -16.31 10.45 13.11
N THR A 133 -15.64 11.46 12.57
CA THR A 133 -15.27 12.66 13.31
C THR A 133 -15.15 13.88 12.41
N ARG A 134 -15.36 15.06 12.96
CA ARG A 134 -15.04 16.35 12.31
C ARG A 134 -13.70 16.93 12.76
N GLN A 135 -13.09 16.31 13.77
CA GLN A 135 -11.76 16.68 14.25
C GLN A 135 -10.69 16.11 13.33
N THR A 136 -9.49 16.62 13.43
CA THR A 136 -8.29 16.14 12.70
C THR A 136 -7.44 15.18 13.53
N SER A 137 -8.08 14.51 14.49
CA SER A 137 -7.42 13.53 15.34
C SER A 137 -8.38 12.46 15.83
N TYR A 138 -7.82 11.28 16.15
CA TYR A 138 -8.53 10.14 16.71
C TYR A 138 -7.65 9.36 17.68
N ASN A 139 -8.18 8.95 18.82
CA ASN A 139 -7.47 8.13 19.80
C ASN A 139 -7.44 6.66 19.36
N ALA A 140 -6.34 6.22 18.77
CA ALA A 140 -6.13 4.86 18.27
C ALA A 140 -5.67 3.93 19.39
N THR A 141 -6.50 3.73 20.43
CA THR A 141 -6.14 2.94 21.63
C THR A 141 -6.11 1.44 21.40
N VAL A 142 -6.82 0.95 20.39
CA VAL A 142 -6.88 -0.49 20.07
C VAL A 142 -5.80 -0.80 19.02
N PRO A 143 -4.97 -1.82 19.22
CA PRO A 143 -3.98 -2.21 18.22
C PRO A 143 -4.63 -2.53 16.87
N GLY A 144 -4.09 -1.96 15.80
CA GLY A 144 -4.61 -2.14 14.44
C GLY A 144 -3.87 -1.32 13.39
N GLU A 145 -4.25 -1.53 12.14
CA GLU A 145 -3.87 -0.69 11.01
C GLU A 145 -4.98 0.33 10.75
N TYR A 146 -4.64 1.59 10.82
CA TYR A 146 -5.57 2.71 10.69
C TYR A 146 -5.43 3.43 9.36
N LEU A 147 -6.57 3.82 8.79
CA LEU A 147 -6.70 4.66 7.61
C LEU A 147 -7.71 5.78 7.90
N VAL A 148 -7.50 6.92 7.28
CA VAL A 148 -8.42 8.06 7.34
C VAL A 148 -8.92 8.36 5.94
N VAL A 149 -10.23 8.52 5.81
CA VAL A 149 -10.90 8.93 4.56
C VAL A 149 -11.63 10.24 4.83
N GLY A 150 -11.40 11.24 4.01
CA GLY A 150 -12.15 12.49 4.04
C GLY A 150 -13.45 12.34 3.26
N VAL A 151 -14.56 12.81 3.82
CA VAL A 151 -15.87 12.80 3.15
C VAL A 151 -16.38 14.22 3.01
N SER A 152 -16.69 14.65 1.78
CA SER A 152 -17.25 15.99 1.52
C SER A 152 -18.66 16.14 2.08
N GLY A 153 -19.18 17.38 2.11
CA GLY A 153 -20.58 17.64 2.46
C GLY A 153 -21.60 16.95 1.55
N ASP A 154 -21.21 16.64 0.32
CA ASP A 154 -22.02 15.90 -0.67
C ASP A 154 -21.86 14.39 -0.57
N GLY A 155 -21.11 13.87 0.41
CA GLY A 155 -20.91 12.45 0.62
C GLY A 155 -19.87 11.80 -0.29
N VAL A 156 -19.02 12.59 -0.96
CA VAL A 156 -17.96 12.07 -1.83
C VAL A 156 -16.72 11.76 -0.99
N GLU A 157 -16.23 10.53 -1.07
CA GLU A 157 -15.05 10.06 -0.35
C GLU A 157 -13.75 10.44 -1.09
N SER A 158 -12.72 10.80 -0.32
CA SER A 158 -11.33 10.87 -0.80
C SER A 158 -10.73 9.48 -0.99
N PHE A 159 -9.54 9.41 -1.57
CA PHE A 159 -8.70 8.24 -1.33
C PHE A 159 -8.34 8.15 0.15
N ALA A 160 -8.14 6.91 0.63
CA ALA A 160 -7.69 6.68 1.99
C ALA A 160 -6.25 7.17 2.18
N SER A 161 -5.93 7.65 3.38
CA SER A 161 -4.56 7.96 3.78
C SER A 161 -3.64 6.74 3.66
N GLU A 162 -2.33 6.97 3.66
CA GLU A 162 -1.39 5.88 3.90
C GLU A 162 -1.70 5.20 5.25
N PRO A 163 -1.57 3.86 5.33
CA PRO A 163 -1.86 3.13 6.57
C PRO A 163 -0.89 3.49 7.68
N ARG A 164 -1.39 3.55 8.91
CA ARG A 164 -0.61 3.76 10.13
C ARG A 164 -0.93 2.64 11.11
N SER A 165 0.10 1.95 11.60
CA SER A 165 -0.06 0.85 12.56
C SER A 165 0.44 1.26 13.94
N ASN A 166 -0.39 1.07 14.97
CA ASN A 166 -0.01 1.20 16.37
C ASN A 166 0.31 -0.16 17.02
N ARG A 167 0.41 -1.22 16.22
CA ARG A 167 0.84 -2.54 16.69
C ARG A 167 2.34 -2.54 17.00
N PRO A 168 2.78 -3.29 18.01
CA PRO A 168 4.21 -3.48 18.26
C PRO A 168 4.92 -4.04 17.03
N SER A 169 6.04 -3.43 16.67
CA SER A 169 6.82 -3.80 15.50
C SER A 169 8.27 -4.08 15.88
N ILE A 170 8.88 -5.03 15.21
CA ILE A 170 10.34 -5.17 15.16
C ILE A 170 10.82 -4.20 14.06
N VAL A 171 11.71 -3.31 14.42
CA VAL A 171 12.24 -2.29 13.51
C VAL A 171 13.75 -2.47 13.42
N GLU A 172 14.24 -2.69 12.19
CA GLU A 172 15.66 -2.85 11.92
C GLU A 172 16.14 -1.78 10.93
N GLN A 173 17.32 -1.24 11.20
CA GLN A 173 17.99 -0.28 10.32
C GLN A 173 18.67 -1.02 9.17
N MET A 174 18.89 -0.31 8.06
CA MET A 174 19.71 -0.86 6.99
C MET A 174 21.14 -1.11 7.48
N PRO A 175 21.77 -2.21 7.05
CA PRO A 175 23.16 -2.49 7.43
C PRO A 175 24.09 -1.33 7.04
N SER A 176 25.06 -1.02 7.91
CA SER A 176 25.97 0.10 7.73
C SER A 176 26.85 -0.02 6.47
N GLU A 177 27.21 -1.24 6.08
CA GLU A 177 28.01 -1.50 4.88
C GLU A 177 27.24 -1.25 3.57
N THR A 178 25.90 -1.24 3.60
CA THR A 178 25.05 -0.90 2.47
C THR A 178 24.49 0.52 2.56
N THR A 179 24.70 1.18 3.69
CA THR A 179 24.23 2.54 3.93
C THR A 179 25.23 3.53 3.36
N ARG A 180 24.77 4.37 2.47
CA ARG A 180 25.57 5.44 1.86
C ARG A 180 24.71 6.62 1.46
N ILE A 181 25.30 7.78 1.37
CA ILE A 181 24.68 8.92 0.71
C ILE A 181 24.94 8.75 -0.78
N ALA A 182 23.88 8.59 -1.55
CA ALA A 182 23.99 8.44 -3.00
C ALA A 182 24.64 9.68 -3.62
N SER A 183 25.44 9.47 -4.66
CA SER A 183 25.98 10.58 -5.43
C SER A 183 24.88 11.27 -6.23
N ALA A 184 24.91 12.59 -6.29
CA ALA A 184 23.93 13.39 -7.02
C ALA A 184 23.86 13.00 -8.53
N GLU A 185 24.90 12.41 -9.08
CA GLU A 185 24.97 11.98 -10.48
C GLU A 185 24.29 10.63 -10.72
N ALA A 186 24.31 9.74 -9.71
CA ALA A 186 23.82 8.37 -9.88
C ALA A 186 22.29 8.27 -9.91
N CYS A 187 21.57 9.17 -9.23
CA CYS A 187 20.12 9.07 -9.08
C CYS A 187 19.38 10.42 -9.08
N ASN A 188 19.94 11.43 -9.71
CA ASN A 188 19.37 12.79 -9.71
C ASN A 188 19.07 13.31 -8.28
N LEU A 189 19.83 12.87 -7.30
CA LEU A 189 19.72 13.38 -5.96
C LEU A 189 20.01 14.89 -5.93
N PRO A 190 19.31 15.64 -5.08
CA PRO A 190 19.63 17.06 -4.91
C PRO A 190 21.08 17.24 -4.47
N LYS A 191 21.69 18.35 -4.86
CA LYS A 191 23.05 18.73 -4.40
C LYS A 191 23.13 18.94 -2.88
N SER A 192 22.00 19.03 -2.21
CA SER A 192 21.86 19.14 -0.76
C SER A 192 21.78 17.74 -0.12
N PRO A 193 22.20 17.58 1.14
CA PRO A 193 22.10 16.30 1.84
C PRO A 193 20.65 15.84 1.92
N VAL A 194 20.44 14.53 1.79
CA VAL A 194 19.14 13.90 2.06
C VAL A 194 18.87 13.96 3.55
N LEU A 195 17.67 14.41 3.92
CA LEU A 195 17.24 14.60 5.31
C LEU A 195 16.06 13.66 5.63
N GLY A 196 15.76 13.54 6.92
CA GLY A 196 14.58 12.82 7.39
C GLY A 196 14.70 11.30 7.41
N PHE A 197 15.86 10.71 7.09
CA PHE A 197 16.11 9.29 7.32
C PHE A 197 16.27 9.01 8.83
N ARG A 198 16.07 7.76 9.19
CA ARG A 198 16.23 7.26 10.56
C ARG A 198 17.55 6.52 10.72
N GLY A 199 18.07 6.50 11.95
CA GLY A 199 19.33 5.84 12.25
C GLY A 199 20.54 6.58 11.68
N GLN A 200 21.54 5.82 11.21
CA GLN A 200 22.83 6.37 10.77
C GLN A 200 22.89 6.66 9.26
N GLY A 201 21.83 6.36 8.51
CA GLY A 201 21.79 6.57 7.08
C GLY A 201 20.74 5.70 6.39
N PHE A 202 20.96 5.43 5.12
CA PHE A 202 20.07 4.66 4.27
C PHE A 202 20.86 3.83 3.26
N ALA A 203 20.26 2.78 2.74
CA ALA A 203 20.77 2.03 1.60
C ALA A 203 20.19 2.61 0.32
N GLU A 204 21.04 2.92 -0.64
CA GLU A 204 20.63 3.21 -2.01
C GLU A 204 20.35 1.90 -2.74
N THR A 205 19.22 1.82 -3.41
CA THR A 205 18.85 0.67 -4.21
C THR A 205 18.60 1.07 -5.66
N ASP A 206 19.41 0.57 -6.55
CA ASP A 206 19.29 0.69 -8.01
C ASP A 206 19.40 -0.69 -8.68
N LYS A 207 19.42 -0.75 -10.00
CA LYS A 207 19.57 -2.00 -10.75
C LYS A 207 20.96 -2.65 -10.64
N THR A 208 21.94 -1.94 -10.11
CA THR A 208 23.34 -2.37 -9.97
C THR A 208 23.73 -2.64 -8.51
N THR A 209 22.87 -2.23 -7.58
CA THR A 209 23.11 -2.38 -6.14
C THR A 209 23.10 -3.86 -5.75
N ARG A 210 24.03 -4.25 -4.89
CA ARG A 210 24.05 -5.60 -4.32
C ARG A 210 22.82 -5.86 -3.47
N ASP A 211 22.52 -7.13 -3.26
CA ASP A 211 21.47 -7.56 -2.34
C ASP A 211 21.67 -6.92 -0.97
N ILE A 212 20.61 -6.29 -0.45
CA ILE A 212 20.58 -5.76 0.90
C ILE A 212 19.97 -6.83 1.78
N THR A 213 20.70 -7.32 2.78
CA THR A 213 20.21 -8.36 3.70
C THR A 213 20.23 -7.84 5.11
N VAL A 214 19.08 -7.95 5.79
CA VAL A 214 18.87 -7.51 7.17
C VAL A 214 18.51 -8.74 8.02
N PRO A 215 19.30 -9.08 9.03
CA PRO A 215 18.91 -10.08 10.00
C PRO A 215 17.86 -9.53 10.96
N VAL A 216 16.85 -10.33 11.27
CA VAL A 216 15.80 -9.99 12.24
C VAL A 216 15.62 -11.12 13.24
N ASP A 217 15.44 -10.77 14.51
CA ASP A 217 15.21 -11.72 15.59
C ASP A 217 13.72 -11.71 15.99
N VAL A 218 13.01 -12.75 15.60
CA VAL A 218 11.57 -12.93 15.85
C VAL A 218 11.37 -13.66 17.17
N LYS A 219 10.76 -13.01 18.16
CA LYS A 219 10.52 -13.61 19.48
C LYS A 219 9.35 -14.59 19.52
N HIS A 220 8.34 -14.34 18.72
CA HIS A 220 7.10 -15.12 18.74
C HIS A 220 6.73 -15.54 17.32
N ALA A 221 6.47 -16.81 17.11
CA ALA A 221 5.92 -17.29 15.85
C ALA A 221 4.56 -16.65 15.57
N GLY A 222 4.27 -16.40 14.30
CA GLY A 222 3.00 -15.79 13.89
C GLY A 222 3.01 -15.20 12.49
N THR A 223 1.92 -14.55 12.14
CA THR A 223 1.79 -13.79 10.91
C THR A 223 2.28 -12.35 11.12
N TYR A 224 3.07 -11.88 10.20
CA TYR A 224 3.66 -10.54 10.22
C TYR A 224 3.33 -9.76 8.95
N ALA A 225 3.19 -8.44 9.11
CA ALA A 225 3.20 -7.46 8.05
C ALA A 225 4.61 -6.88 7.92
N LEU A 226 5.26 -7.10 6.78
CA LEU A 226 6.56 -6.53 6.46
C LEU A 226 6.38 -5.29 5.58
N THR A 227 7.00 -4.20 5.97
CA THR A 227 7.10 -2.96 5.20
C THR A 227 8.53 -2.44 5.24
N PHE A 228 8.88 -1.62 4.24
CA PHE A 228 10.13 -0.87 4.22
C PHE A 228 9.82 0.62 4.19
N ARG A 229 10.60 1.40 4.90
CA ARG A 229 10.54 2.84 4.81
C ARG A 229 11.50 3.31 3.73
N TYR A 230 11.00 4.11 2.79
CA TYR A 230 11.74 4.50 1.59
C TYR A 230 11.52 5.96 1.23
N SER A 231 12.43 6.48 0.42
CA SER A 231 12.26 7.74 -0.30
C SER A 231 12.53 7.54 -1.79
N ASN A 232 11.74 8.21 -2.63
CA ASN A 232 11.91 8.22 -4.07
C ASN A 232 11.54 9.60 -4.63
N GLY A 233 12.55 10.41 -4.90
CA GLY A 233 12.42 11.76 -5.48
C GLY A 233 12.70 11.81 -6.99
N ASN A 234 12.77 10.67 -7.69
CA ASN A 234 12.98 10.67 -9.14
C ASN A 234 11.92 11.53 -9.85
N GLY A 235 12.34 12.31 -10.81
CA GLY A 235 11.44 13.17 -11.60
C GLY A 235 11.65 13.00 -13.08
N PRO A 236 10.85 13.64 -13.92
CA PRO A 236 9.46 14.05 -13.75
C PRO A 236 8.46 12.89 -13.86
N VAL A 237 7.22 13.09 -13.40
CA VAL A 237 6.22 12.02 -13.20
C VAL A 237 5.76 11.33 -14.49
N ASN A 238 5.70 12.02 -15.59
CA ASN A 238 4.93 11.58 -16.78
C ASN A 238 5.76 11.19 -18.01
N THR A 239 7.06 11.16 -17.92
CA THR A 239 7.95 10.86 -19.06
C THR A 239 8.63 9.50 -18.99
N GLU A 240 8.78 8.94 -17.79
CA GLU A 240 9.41 7.66 -17.52
C GLU A 240 8.79 7.00 -16.30
N ASN A 241 8.93 5.69 -16.16
CA ASN A 241 8.49 5.00 -14.96
C ASN A 241 9.41 5.36 -13.78
N LYS A 242 8.86 6.09 -12.83
CA LYS A 242 9.54 6.55 -11.62
C LYS A 242 9.21 5.70 -10.39
N CYS A 243 8.81 4.47 -10.60
CA CYS A 243 8.57 3.51 -9.54
C CYS A 243 9.74 2.56 -9.41
N ALA A 244 10.40 2.55 -8.26
CA ALA A 244 11.37 1.51 -7.96
C ALA A 244 10.65 0.25 -7.49
N ILE A 245 11.09 -0.92 -7.99
CA ILE A 245 10.51 -2.22 -7.71
C ILE A 245 11.62 -3.17 -7.26
N ARG A 246 11.40 -3.92 -6.18
CA ARG A 246 12.35 -4.91 -5.67
C ARG A 246 11.65 -6.18 -5.23
N SER A 247 12.29 -7.30 -5.50
CA SER A 247 11.92 -8.60 -4.96
C SER A 247 12.43 -8.75 -3.54
N VAL A 248 11.58 -9.23 -2.65
CA VAL A 248 11.89 -9.51 -1.26
C VAL A 248 11.98 -11.01 -1.03
N TYR A 249 13.02 -11.41 -0.33
CA TYR A 249 13.29 -12.79 0.05
C TYR A 249 13.37 -12.91 1.57
N VAL A 250 12.91 -14.03 2.08
CA VAL A 250 13.05 -14.42 3.49
C VAL A 250 13.72 -15.77 3.53
N ASP A 251 14.86 -15.86 4.19
CA ASP A 251 15.69 -17.06 4.29
C ASP A 251 15.98 -17.69 2.90
N GLY A 252 16.25 -16.83 1.92
CA GLY A 252 16.53 -17.23 0.54
C GLY A 252 15.31 -17.55 -0.33
N LYS A 253 14.10 -17.62 0.24
CA LYS A 253 12.86 -17.88 -0.49
C LYS A 253 12.17 -16.57 -0.85
N ARG A 254 11.78 -16.41 -2.12
CA ARG A 254 11.05 -15.23 -2.57
C ARG A 254 9.69 -15.12 -1.87
N LEU A 255 9.44 -13.96 -1.25
CA LEU A 255 8.19 -13.63 -0.59
C LEU A 255 7.24 -12.89 -1.52
N GLY A 256 7.74 -11.86 -2.20
CA GLY A 256 6.92 -10.98 -3.01
C GLY A 256 7.71 -9.80 -3.55
N THR A 257 7.00 -8.77 -3.97
CA THR A 257 7.56 -7.54 -4.54
C THR A 257 7.14 -6.34 -3.72
N ILE A 258 8.09 -5.47 -3.41
CA ILE A 258 7.83 -4.14 -2.87
C ILE A 258 7.89 -3.11 -3.99
N VAL A 259 7.01 -2.12 -3.87
CA VAL A 259 6.84 -1.04 -4.83
C VAL A 259 7.09 0.28 -4.11
N MET A 260 7.95 1.10 -4.68
CA MET A 260 8.40 2.37 -4.13
C MET A 260 8.13 3.51 -5.14
N PRO A 261 6.86 3.95 -5.26
CA PRO A 261 6.49 5.03 -6.15
C PRO A 261 7.22 6.34 -5.82
N GLN A 262 7.33 7.23 -6.81
CA GLN A 262 7.78 8.59 -6.59
C GLN A 262 6.88 9.30 -5.56
N ARG A 263 7.50 10.00 -4.62
CA ARG A 263 6.82 10.75 -3.56
C ARG A 263 6.81 12.26 -3.79
N GLY A 264 7.52 12.73 -4.79
CA GLY A 264 7.59 14.13 -5.19
C GLY A 264 8.83 14.36 -6.03
N VAL A 265 8.67 15.10 -7.14
CA VAL A 265 9.77 15.36 -8.07
C VAL A 265 10.90 16.10 -7.35
N GLY A 266 12.08 15.51 -7.34
CA GLY A 266 13.27 16.06 -6.68
C GLY A 266 13.21 16.04 -5.14
N ASN A 267 12.13 15.54 -4.55
CA ASN A 267 11.99 15.49 -3.09
C ASN A 267 12.45 14.15 -2.51
N TRP A 268 13.72 14.07 -2.19
CA TRP A 268 14.33 12.90 -1.55
C TRP A 268 14.21 12.91 -0.03
N ASN A 269 13.58 13.94 0.56
CA ASN A 269 13.37 14.07 1.99
C ASN A 269 11.98 13.60 2.43
N ASP A 270 11.11 13.24 1.49
CA ASP A 270 9.79 12.68 1.77
C ASP A 270 9.92 11.16 1.92
N TRP A 271 9.74 10.66 3.14
CA TRP A 271 9.84 9.26 3.50
C TRP A 271 8.47 8.66 3.76
N GLY A 272 8.16 7.58 3.08
CA GLY A 272 6.92 6.82 3.26
C GLY A 272 7.20 5.33 3.40
N THR A 273 6.15 4.52 3.38
CA THR A 273 6.23 3.06 3.50
C THR A 273 5.83 2.38 2.20
N THR A 274 6.45 1.23 1.92
CA THR A 274 6.08 0.38 0.78
C THR A 274 4.71 -0.26 0.99
N ASN A 275 4.21 -0.96 -0.04
CA ASN A 275 3.13 -1.92 0.16
C ASN A 275 3.52 -2.98 1.21
N VAL A 276 2.50 -3.54 1.86
CA VAL A 276 2.66 -4.58 2.87
C VAL A 276 2.86 -5.94 2.21
N LEU A 277 3.87 -6.68 2.67
CA LEU A 277 4.01 -8.11 2.40
C LEU A 277 3.66 -8.90 3.67
N ARG A 278 2.74 -9.85 3.55
CA ARG A 278 2.35 -10.72 4.67
C ARG A 278 3.13 -12.01 4.62
N LEU A 279 3.61 -12.47 5.77
CA LEU A 279 4.39 -13.69 5.89
C LEU A 279 4.19 -14.35 7.26
N ASN A 280 4.38 -15.66 7.30
CA ASN A 280 4.42 -16.41 8.54
C ASN A 280 5.88 -16.66 8.92
N LEU A 281 6.25 -16.28 10.14
CA LEU A 281 7.60 -16.50 10.69
C LEU A 281 7.52 -17.39 11.92
N SER A 282 8.49 -18.28 12.04
CA SER A 282 8.78 -18.98 13.29
C SER A 282 9.48 -18.04 14.27
N ALA A 283 9.54 -18.41 15.54
CA ALA A 283 10.48 -17.77 16.45
C ALA A 283 11.91 -18.14 16.05
N GLY A 284 12.83 -17.19 16.16
CA GLY A 284 14.24 -17.34 15.81
C GLY A 284 14.74 -16.23 14.89
N ARG A 285 15.96 -16.42 14.39
CA ARG A 285 16.62 -15.48 13.49
C ARG A 285 16.24 -15.77 12.04
N HIS A 286 15.88 -14.74 11.32
CA HIS A 286 15.55 -14.76 9.89
C HIS A 286 16.39 -13.72 9.14
N ASN A 287 16.65 -13.98 7.86
CA ASN A 287 17.33 -13.03 6.98
C ASN A 287 16.32 -12.51 5.94
N ILE A 288 16.08 -11.22 5.96
CA ILE A 288 15.22 -10.54 4.98
C ILE A 288 16.12 -9.84 3.96
N SER A 289 15.98 -10.20 2.68
CA SER A 289 16.80 -9.63 1.61
C SER A 289 15.94 -8.87 0.61
N VAL A 290 16.40 -7.69 0.22
CA VAL A 290 15.86 -6.89 -0.87
C VAL A 290 16.81 -7.02 -2.07
N ARG A 291 16.28 -7.43 -3.23
CA ARG A 291 17.06 -7.75 -4.42
C ARG A 291 16.47 -7.11 -5.66
N TYR A 292 17.33 -6.75 -6.60
CA TYR A 292 16.93 -6.47 -7.97
C TYR A 292 17.04 -7.74 -8.81
N THR A 293 15.93 -8.14 -9.42
CA THR A 293 15.84 -9.33 -10.28
C THR A 293 15.24 -8.95 -11.65
N PRO A 294 15.29 -9.81 -12.65
CA PRO A 294 14.61 -9.54 -13.94
C PRO A 294 13.11 -9.26 -13.80
N LEU A 295 12.46 -9.75 -12.74
CA LEU A 295 11.05 -9.47 -12.44
C LEU A 295 10.80 -8.03 -11.96
N ASP A 296 11.86 -7.33 -11.56
CA ASP A 296 11.78 -5.98 -11.01
C ASP A 296 12.06 -4.91 -12.07
N ALA A 297 12.38 -5.33 -13.31
CA ALA A 297 12.53 -4.43 -14.42
C ALA A 297 11.18 -3.78 -14.75
N ASN A 298 11.12 -2.45 -14.66
CA ASN A 298 9.96 -1.71 -15.12
C ASN A 298 10.06 -1.40 -16.61
N MET A 299 8.97 -0.91 -17.20
CA MET A 299 8.85 -0.76 -18.65
C MET A 299 9.99 0.05 -19.31
N ASN A 300 10.52 1.04 -18.63
CA ASN A 300 11.59 1.89 -19.17
C ASN A 300 13.00 1.45 -18.76
N GLY A 301 13.12 0.61 -17.72
CA GLY A 301 14.37 -0.01 -17.29
C GLY A 301 15.49 0.93 -16.81
N THR A 302 15.32 2.23 -16.92
CA THR A 302 16.39 3.23 -16.71
C THR A 302 16.36 3.88 -15.35
N THR A 303 15.20 4.05 -14.76
CA THR A 303 15.03 4.70 -13.46
C THR A 303 14.27 3.80 -12.49
N ASN A 304 15.02 3.12 -11.68
CA ASN A 304 14.50 2.19 -10.71
C ASN A 304 15.28 2.38 -9.39
N HIS A 305 15.44 3.65 -9.00
CA HIS A 305 16.16 4.06 -7.80
C HIS A 305 15.21 4.37 -6.66
N ALA A 306 15.59 3.99 -5.46
CA ALA A 306 15.00 4.45 -4.22
C ALA A 306 16.03 4.38 -3.10
N LEU A 307 15.76 5.08 -2.02
CA LEU A 307 16.50 5.01 -0.78
C LEU A 307 15.65 4.23 0.23
N ILE A 308 16.26 3.34 0.98
CA ILE A 308 15.60 2.56 2.05
C ILE A 308 16.41 2.74 3.32
N ASP A 309 15.79 3.19 4.40
CA ASP A 309 16.50 3.36 5.68
C ASP A 309 16.12 2.30 6.73
N GLN A 310 14.94 1.69 6.59
CA GLN A 310 14.39 0.89 7.68
C GLN A 310 13.44 -0.20 7.14
N LEU A 311 13.43 -1.36 7.78
CA LEU A 311 12.34 -2.33 7.66
C LEU A 311 11.53 -2.39 8.96
N SER A 312 10.28 -2.80 8.84
CA SER A 312 9.38 -2.98 9.97
C SER A 312 8.60 -4.29 9.82
N LEU A 313 8.62 -5.11 10.87
CA LEU A 313 7.82 -6.33 11.01
C LEU A 313 6.77 -6.12 12.10
N THR A 314 5.54 -5.93 11.71
CA THR A 314 4.41 -5.76 12.62
C THR A 314 3.68 -7.07 12.77
N ARG A 315 3.54 -7.60 13.98
CA ARG A 315 2.76 -8.81 14.25
C ARG A 315 1.28 -8.53 14.10
N LEU A 316 0.58 -9.36 13.32
CA LEU A 316 -0.85 -9.22 13.03
C LEU A 316 -1.74 -9.99 14.02
#